data_ea5613a36c0424bb3c001f8c9710dcd2
#
_entry.id   ea5613a36c0424bb3c001f8c9710dcd2
#
_cell.length_a   1.000
_cell.length_b   1.000
_cell.length_c   1.000
_cell.angle_alpha   90.00
_cell.angle_beta   90.00
_cell.angle_gamma   90.00
#
_symmetry.space_group_name_H-M   'P 1'
#
loop_
_entity.id
_entity.type
_entity.pdbx_description
1 polymer ?
#
loop_
_entity_poly.entity_id
_entity_poly.type
_entity_poly.pdbx_seq_one_letter_code
_entity_poly.pdbx_strand_id
1 'polypeptide(L)'
;MFPAKRLSTCIMRVITLLYSILLFLFWQCTSQPSAEAKAKVLAQVYNKDLYDSELVDVVPEGTSPTDSMLLGTAFVQRWVRDQLLMYEAERNIPKDLNIDELVRDYRASLVRFNFEEQIIAEKLDSTVSESEVRTFYEGNKDQFQLESTILKCILLKLPPKAPQGEVNKLWYSRNPADQPKLTAYAKQWAAMAMLNREKWYKLEDIAALLPKGTLTSENVSSRREGTLSDGDYRYYYRVIEAMQGKSTAPFDYVREQASKIILHRRKQELLDRWKESLYQKELRRENIKVNQ
;
A
#
# COMPACT_ATOMS: atom_id res chain seq x y z
N MET A 1 -54.49 -11.61 -78.14
CA MET A 1 -53.42 -10.61 -78.00
C MET A 1 -53.88 -9.59 -76.95
N PHE A 2 -53.59 -9.81 -75.67
CA PHE A 2 -54.03 -8.97 -74.56
C PHE A 2 -52.77 -8.38 -73.86
N PRO A 3 -52.79 -7.10 -73.47
CA PRO A 3 -51.56 -6.42 -73.03
C PRO A 3 -51.27 -6.59 -71.57
N ALA A 4 -50.13 -7.23 -71.31
CA ALA A 4 -49.54 -7.50 -69.94
C ALA A 4 -48.80 -6.29 -69.30
N LYS A 5 -49.13 -5.05 -69.63
CA LYS A 5 -48.36 -3.85 -69.17
C LYS A 5 -49.02 -3.01 -68.07
N ARG A 6 -50.19 -3.36 -67.52
CA ARG A 6 -50.85 -2.53 -66.50
C ARG A 6 -50.73 -3.10 -65.05
N LEU A 7 -50.30 -4.35 -64.88
CA LEU A 7 -50.18 -4.95 -63.54
C LEU A 7 -48.86 -4.59 -62.83
N SER A 8 -47.82 -4.36 -63.62
CA SER A 8 -46.45 -4.05 -63.07
C SER A 8 -46.35 -2.71 -62.39
N THR A 9 -47.01 -1.69 -62.87
CA THR A 9 -46.94 -0.32 -62.33
C THR A 9 -47.74 -0.11 -61.05
N CYS A 10 -48.80 -0.91 -60.83
CA CYS A 10 -49.58 -0.86 -59.58
C CYS A 10 -48.81 -1.53 -58.40
N ILE A 11 -48.17 -2.67 -58.64
CA ILE A 11 -47.37 -3.40 -57.69
C ILE A 11 -46.13 -2.58 -57.26
N MET A 12 -45.46 -1.90 -58.20
CA MET A 12 -44.32 -1.07 -57.96
C MET A 12 -44.65 0.17 -57.12
N ARG A 13 -45.83 0.76 -57.30
CA ARG A 13 -46.33 1.89 -56.49
C ARG A 13 -46.72 1.49 -55.09
N VAL A 14 -47.24 0.27 -54.89
CA VAL A 14 -47.52 -0.27 -53.52
C VAL A 14 -46.25 -0.60 -52.75
N ILE A 15 -45.23 -1.13 -53.43
CA ILE A 15 -43.94 -1.43 -52.83
C ILE A 15 -43.20 -0.14 -52.44
N THR A 16 -43.23 0.89 -53.26
CA THR A 16 -42.60 2.18 -52.92
C THR A 16 -43.32 2.91 -51.79
N LEU A 17 -44.66 2.80 -51.70
CA LEU A 17 -45.44 3.33 -50.56
C LEU A 17 -45.16 2.56 -49.26
N LEU A 18 -45.04 1.25 -49.31
CA LEU A 18 -44.64 0.43 -48.15
C LEU A 18 -43.23 0.74 -47.68
N TYR A 19 -42.28 0.98 -48.59
CA TYR A 19 -40.91 1.35 -48.27
C TYR A 19 -40.79 2.74 -47.62
N SER A 20 -41.63 3.70 -48.09
CA SER A 20 -41.66 5.03 -47.49
C SER A 20 -42.31 5.05 -46.11
N ILE A 21 -43.30 4.19 -45.85
CA ILE A 21 -43.91 4.04 -44.53
C ILE A 21 -42.92 3.34 -43.54
N LEU A 22 -42.16 2.37 -44.04
CA LEU A 22 -41.12 1.68 -43.22
C LEU A 22 -39.96 2.62 -42.85
N LEU A 23 -39.59 3.54 -43.73
CA LEU A 23 -38.55 4.57 -43.48
C LEU A 23 -39.02 5.63 -42.47
N PHE A 24 -40.34 5.94 -42.42
CA PHE A 24 -40.89 6.88 -41.43
C PHE A 24 -41.00 6.31 -40.02
N LEU A 25 -41.07 4.97 -39.87
CA LEU A 25 -41.13 4.32 -38.56
C LEU A 25 -39.76 4.26 -37.87
N PHE A 26 -38.64 4.42 -38.58
CA PHE A 26 -37.29 4.48 -37.99
C PHE A 26 -36.88 5.89 -37.54
N TRP A 27 -37.66 6.93 -37.80
CA TRP A 27 -37.32 8.31 -37.40
C TRP A 27 -37.97 8.74 -36.07
N GLN A 28 -38.64 7.84 -35.33
CA GLN A 28 -39.18 8.11 -34.00
C GLN A 28 -38.31 7.57 -32.86
N CYS A 29 -36.99 7.47 -33.06
CA CYS A 29 -36.08 7.53 -31.94
C CYS A 29 -35.84 9.01 -31.58
N THR A 30 -36.83 9.66 -31.03
CA THR A 30 -36.59 10.79 -30.15
C THR A 30 -35.94 10.22 -28.91
N SER A 31 -34.60 10.34 -28.82
CA SER A 31 -33.94 10.36 -27.55
C SER A 31 -34.65 11.42 -26.71
N GLN A 32 -35.54 10.97 -25.79
CA GLN A 32 -35.95 11.84 -24.69
C GLN A 32 -34.64 12.34 -24.07
N PRO A 33 -34.40 13.65 -23.96
CA PRO A 33 -33.38 14.13 -23.07
C PRO A 33 -33.78 13.58 -21.71
N SER A 34 -32.97 12.67 -21.15
CA SER A 34 -33.04 12.40 -19.74
C SER A 34 -33.09 13.76 -19.08
N ALA A 35 -34.15 14.06 -18.34
CA ALA A 35 -34.17 15.22 -17.50
C ALA A 35 -32.93 15.11 -16.60
N GLU A 36 -31.84 15.74 -16.98
CA GLU A 36 -30.72 16.00 -16.07
C GLU A 36 -31.42 16.73 -14.91
N ALA A 37 -31.58 16.01 -13.81
CA ALA A 37 -31.98 16.62 -12.56
C ALA A 37 -30.95 17.74 -12.36
N LYS A 38 -31.42 19.00 -12.56
CA LYS A 38 -30.56 20.17 -12.36
C LYS A 38 -29.95 20.02 -10.98
N ALA A 39 -28.67 19.73 -10.93
CA ALA A 39 -27.96 19.57 -9.67
C ALA A 39 -28.24 20.80 -8.81
N LYS A 40 -28.75 20.56 -7.60
CA LYS A 40 -29.14 21.62 -6.69
C LYS A 40 -27.88 22.28 -6.14
N VAL A 41 -27.75 23.58 -6.33
CA VAL A 41 -26.65 24.36 -5.72
C VAL A 41 -26.93 24.49 -4.22
N LEU A 42 -25.99 24.03 -3.40
CA LEU A 42 -26.03 24.06 -1.94
C LEU A 42 -25.35 25.30 -1.37
N ALA A 43 -24.29 25.76 -2.01
CA ALA A 43 -23.56 26.99 -1.66
C ALA A 43 -22.90 27.57 -2.90
N GLN A 44 -22.67 28.88 -2.84
CA GLN A 44 -21.90 29.59 -3.88
C GLN A 44 -20.90 30.52 -3.20
N VAL A 45 -19.66 30.52 -3.68
CA VAL A 45 -18.61 31.45 -3.28
C VAL A 45 -18.01 32.05 -4.55
N TYR A 46 -18.25 33.32 -4.76
CA TYR A 46 -17.92 34.03 -6.00
C TYR A 46 -18.46 33.32 -7.24
N ASN A 47 -17.59 32.75 -8.09
CA ASN A 47 -17.92 32.01 -9.29
C ASN A 47 -17.84 30.49 -9.14
N LYS A 48 -17.75 29.99 -7.91
CA LYS A 48 -17.70 28.56 -7.61
C LYS A 48 -19.00 28.11 -6.95
N ASP A 49 -19.61 27.07 -7.46
CA ASP A 49 -20.83 26.47 -6.94
C ASP A 49 -20.52 25.11 -6.35
N LEU A 50 -21.15 24.82 -5.20
CA LEU A 50 -21.17 23.48 -4.59
C LEU A 50 -22.50 22.84 -4.90
N TYR A 51 -22.50 21.66 -5.48
CA TYR A 51 -23.68 20.91 -5.83
C TYR A 51 -24.02 19.82 -4.82
N ASP A 52 -25.29 19.45 -4.73
CA ASP A 52 -25.77 18.37 -3.87
C ASP A 52 -25.15 16.99 -4.21
N SER A 53 -24.78 16.77 -5.46
CA SER A 53 -24.07 15.57 -5.90
C SER A 53 -22.72 15.36 -5.18
N GLU A 54 -22.08 16.43 -4.72
CA GLU A 54 -20.79 16.37 -4.01
C GLU A 54 -20.94 15.95 -2.53
N LEU A 55 -22.18 15.88 -2.02
CA LEU A 55 -22.46 15.36 -0.68
C LEU A 55 -22.57 13.83 -0.63
N VAL A 56 -22.75 13.17 -1.75
CA VAL A 56 -23.01 11.71 -1.81
C VAL A 56 -21.88 10.93 -1.14
N ASP A 57 -20.63 11.33 -1.37
CA ASP A 57 -19.46 10.67 -0.79
C ASP A 57 -19.15 11.12 0.67
N VAL A 58 -19.83 12.16 1.15
CA VAL A 58 -19.59 12.75 2.48
C VAL A 58 -20.47 12.11 3.55
N VAL A 59 -21.66 11.68 3.15
CA VAL A 59 -22.63 11.07 4.07
C VAL A 59 -22.69 9.57 3.81
N PRO A 60 -22.17 8.72 4.75
CA PRO A 60 -22.20 7.27 4.60
C PRO A 60 -23.63 6.74 4.47
N GLU A 61 -23.81 5.69 3.68
CA GLU A 61 -25.10 4.99 3.59
C GLU A 61 -25.54 4.48 4.97
N GLY A 62 -26.83 4.63 5.30
CA GLY A 62 -27.39 4.23 6.59
C GLY A 62 -27.26 5.26 7.71
N THR A 63 -26.71 6.45 7.43
CA THR A 63 -26.67 7.56 8.41
C THR A 63 -28.07 8.05 8.76
N SER A 64 -28.33 8.35 10.04
CA SER A 64 -29.63 8.89 10.46
C SER A 64 -29.92 10.25 9.78
N PRO A 65 -31.21 10.60 9.54
CA PRO A 65 -31.53 11.89 8.90
C PRO A 65 -30.97 13.11 9.65
N THR A 66 -30.89 13.05 10.97
CA THR A 66 -30.35 14.12 11.82
C THR A 66 -28.82 14.25 11.61
N ASP A 67 -28.11 13.13 11.65
CA ASP A 67 -26.66 13.11 11.47
C ASP A 67 -26.28 13.46 10.03
N SER A 68 -27.07 13.01 9.06
CA SER A 68 -26.89 13.36 7.64
C SER A 68 -26.99 14.88 7.43
N MET A 69 -27.98 15.53 8.05
CA MET A 69 -28.13 16.98 8.00
C MET A 69 -26.94 17.70 8.68
N LEU A 70 -26.49 17.20 9.83
CA LEU A 70 -25.35 17.77 10.55
C LEU A 70 -24.06 17.67 9.74
N LEU A 71 -23.77 16.49 9.19
CA LEU A 71 -22.60 16.23 8.34
C LEU A 71 -22.63 17.09 7.08
N GLY A 72 -23.77 17.15 6.40
CA GLY A 72 -23.96 17.99 5.21
C GLY A 72 -23.75 19.47 5.51
N THR A 73 -24.32 19.98 6.61
CA THR A 73 -24.14 21.38 7.01
C THR A 73 -22.67 21.68 7.35
N ALA A 74 -22.00 20.80 8.08
CA ALA A 74 -20.60 20.94 8.43
C ALA A 74 -19.70 20.93 7.17
N PHE A 75 -20.01 20.06 6.22
CA PHE A 75 -19.31 20.00 4.93
C PHE A 75 -19.46 21.30 4.15
N VAL A 76 -20.69 21.80 3.97
CA VAL A 76 -20.96 23.06 3.26
C VAL A 76 -20.21 24.23 3.91
N GLN A 77 -20.24 24.34 5.24
CA GLN A 77 -19.53 25.39 5.96
C GLN A 77 -18.01 25.31 5.79
N ARG A 78 -17.45 24.08 5.79
CA ARG A 78 -16.02 23.87 5.53
C ARG A 78 -15.69 24.26 4.11
N TRP A 79 -16.44 23.77 3.12
CA TRP A 79 -16.25 24.09 1.71
C TRP A 79 -16.25 25.61 1.45
N VAL A 80 -17.22 26.35 2.03
CA VAL A 80 -17.28 27.81 1.90
C VAL A 80 -16.01 28.48 2.43
N ARG A 81 -15.51 28.06 3.60
CA ARG A 81 -14.27 28.61 4.16
C ARG A 81 -13.05 28.29 3.30
N ASP A 82 -12.98 27.08 2.79
CA ASP A 82 -11.89 26.62 1.92
C ASP A 82 -11.90 27.39 0.59
N GLN A 83 -13.08 27.65 0.00
CA GLN A 83 -13.19 28.46 -1.23
C GLN A 83 -12.82 29.91 -0.99
N LEU A 84 -13.22 30.50 0.14
CA LEU A 84 -12.82 31.87 0.49
C LEU A 84 -11.31 31.97 0.70
N LEU A 85 -10.71 31.00 1.42
CA LEU A 85 -9.27 30.95 1.59
C LEU A 85 -8.53 30.80 0.26
N MET A 86 -9.05 29.91 -0.62
CA MET A 86 -8.45 29.69 -1.94
C MET A 86 -8.52 30.94 -2.81
N TYR A 87 -9.65 31.65 -2.80
CA TYR A 87 -9.81 32.91 -3.52
C TYR A 87 -8.80 33.98 -3.05
N GLU A 88 -8.61 34.12 -1.74
CA GLU A 88 -7.62 35.06 -1.20
C GLU A 88 -6.18 34.59 -1.50
N ALA A 89 -5.91 33.29 -1.42
CA ALA A 89 -4.60 32.73 -1.74
C ALA A 89 -4.20 33.00 -3.20
N GLU A 90 -5.12 32.74 -4.14
CA GLU A 90 -4.87 32.97 -5.57
C GLU A 90 -4.55 34.44 -5.89
N ARG A 91 -5.14 35.36 -5.15
CA ARG A 91 -4.88 36.81 -5.33
C ARG A 91 -3.58 37.29 -4.69
N ASN A 92 -3.06 36.54 -3.74
CA ASN A 92 -1.86 36.86 -2.97
C ASN A 92 -0.69 35.94 -3.25
N ILE A 93 -0.73 35.18 -4.36
CA ILE A 93 0.42 34.35 -4.78
C ILE A 93 1.65 35.25 -4.97
N PRO A 94 2.80 34.91 -4.37
CA PRO A 94 4.04 35.63 -4.59
C PRO A 94 4.38 35.68 -6.09
N LYS A 95 4.81 36.85 -6.57
CA LYS A 95 5.07 37.07 -8.02
C LYS A 95 6.20 36.22 -8.58
N ASP A 96 7.10 35.74 -7.72
CA ASP A 96 8.21 34.87 -8.02
C ASP A 96 7.83 33.37 -8.00
N LEU A 97 6.61 33.05 -7.54
CA LEU A 97 6.10 31.67 -7.51
C LEU A 97 5.30 31.36 -8.78
N ASN A 98 5.89 30.55 -9.65
CA ASN A 98 5.25 30.06 -10.88
C ASN A 98 4.51 28.75 -10.63
N ILE A 99 3.23 28.83 -10.24
CA ILE A 99 2.39 27.66 -9.96
C ILE A 99 2.23 26.77 -11.21
N ASP A 100 2.09 27.36 -12.39
CA ASP A 100 1.91 26.60 -13.64
C ASP A 100 3.17 25.75 -13.94
N GLU A 101 4.35 26.27 -13.65
CA GLU A 101 5.59 25.52 -13.77
C GLU A 101 5.64 24.36 -12.78
N LEU A 102 5.31 24.58 -11.51
CA LEU A 102 5.25 23.55 -10.49
C LEU A 102 4.25 22.45 -10.87
N VAL A 103 3.06 22.81 -11.33
CA VAL A 103 2.03 21.85 -11.78
C VAL A 103 2.52 21.04 -12.99
N ARG A 104 3.15 21.71 -13.97
CA ARG A 104 3.73 21.05 -15.14
C ARG A 104 4.81 20.05 -14.75
N ASP A 105 5.72 20.44 -13.87
CA ASP A 105 6.82 19.59 -13.42
C ASP A 105 6.33 18.42 -12.57
N TYR A 106 5.35 18.66 -11.70
CA TYR A 106 4.68 17.60 -10.94
C TYR A 106 3.98 16.61 -11.87
N ARG A 107 3.22 17.09 -12.86
CA ARG A 107 2.59 16.23 -13.88
C ARG A 107 3.62 15.40 -14.63
N ALA A 108 4.73 16.00 -15.07
CA ALA A 108 5.81 15.30 -15.76
C ALA A 108 6.44 14.21 -14.89
N SER A 109 6.64 14.50 -13.59
CA SER A 109 7.18 13.52 -12.63
C SER A 109 6.22 12.33 -12.43
N LEU A 110 4.91 12.59 -12.30
CA LEU A 110 3.89 11.54 -12.17
C LEU A 110 3.81 10.66 -13.42
N VAL A 111 3.81 11.25 -14.61
CA VAL A 111 3.80 10.49 -15.87
C VAL A 111 5.02 9.59 -15.97
N ARG A 112 6.20 10.12 -15.68
CA ARG A 112 7.46 9.36 -15.70
C ARG A 112 7.46 8.24 -14.66
N PHE A 113 7.08 8.54 -13.42
CA PHE A 113 7.01 7.56 -12.34
C PHE A 113 6.08 6.39 -12.70
N ASN A 114 4.84 6.68 -13.14
CA ASN A 114 3.88 5.63 -13.48
C ASN A 114 4.35 4.78 -14.67
N PHE A 115 5.01 5.39 -15.63
CA PHE A 115 5.56 4.66 -16.76
C PHE A 115 6.75 3.76 -16.36
N GLU A 116 7.65 4.25 -15.51
CA GLU A 116 8.74 3.45 -14.95
C GLU A 116 8.23 2.27 -14.13
N GLU A 117 7.19 2.47 -13.28
CA GLU A 117 6.55 1.39 -12.53
C GLU A 117 5.92 0.34 -13.46
N GLN A 118 5.32 0.75 -14.57
CA GLN A 118 4.80 -0.19 -15.57
C GLN A 118 5.92 -1.04 -16.18
N ILE A 119 7.05 -0.43 -16.58
CA ILE A 119 8.21 -1.16 -17.12
C ILE A 119 8.73 -2.18 -16.10
N ILE A 120 8.80 -1.78 -14.83
CA ILE A 120 9.23 -2.65 -13.74
C ILE A 120 8.27 -3.83 -13.58
N ALA A 121 6.97 -3.56 -13.53
CA ALA A 121 5.96 -4.60 -13.38
C ALA A 121 5.99 -5.63 -14.53
N GLU A 122 6.31 -5.18 -15.75
CA GLU A 122 6.34 -6.05 -16.93
C GLU A 122 7.67 -6.82 -17.09
N LYS A 123 8.79 -6.24 -16.64
CA LYS A 123 10.13 -6.73 -17.07
C LYS A 123 11.05 -7.10 -15.92
N LEU A 124 10.73 -6.75 -14.67
CA LEU A 124 11.61 -7.06 -13.55
C LEU A 124 11.45 -8.53 -13.14
N ASP A 125 12.56 -9.28 -13.17
CA ASP A 125 12.64 -10.54 -12.45
C ASP A 125 12.75 -10.26 -10.94
N SER A 126 11.63 -10.47 -10.24
CA SER A 126 11.51 -10.27 -8.81
C SER A 126 11.96 -11.47 -7.97
N THR A 127 12.32 -12.59 -8.62
CA THR A 127 12.76 -13.80 -7.93
C THR A 127 14.22 -13.65 -7.52
N VAL A 128 14.48 -13.64 -6.22
CA VAL A 128 15.85 -13.64 -5.67
C VAL A 128 16.07 -14.98 -4.97
N SER A 129 17.03 -15.77 -5.46
CA SER A 129 17.36 -17.06 -4.86
C SER A 129 18.15 -16.87 -3.55
N GLU A 130 18.04 -17.85 -2.64
CA GLU A 130 18.82 -17.83 -1.39
C GLU A 130 20.33 -17.83 -1.64
N SER A 131 20.78 -18.54 -2.68
CA SER A 131 22.19 -18.57 -3.06
C SER A 131 22.70 -17.19 -3.52
N GLU A 132 21.87 -16.45 -4.24
CA GLU A 132 22.21 -15.08 -4.66
C GLU A 132 22.27 -14.12 -3.45
N VAL A 133 21.29 -14.20 -2.54
CA VAL A 133 21.29 -13.39 -1.31
C VAL A 133 22.52 -13.70 -0.48
N ARG A 134 22.90 -14.95 -0.35
CA ARG A 134 24.11 -15.38 0.38
C ARG A 134 25.39 -14.87 -0.25
N THR A 135 25.51 -15.01 -1.58
CA THR A 135 26.67 -14.47 -2.34
C THR A 135 26.79 -12.97 -2.16
N PHE A 136 25.67 -12.26 -2.27
CA PHE A 136 25.63 -10.82 -2.05
C PHE A 136 26.07 -10.44 -0.63
N TYR A 137 25.54 -11.12 0.38
CA TYR A 137 25.91 -10.89 1.78
C TYR A 137 27.41 -11.13 2.01
N GLU A 138 27.95 -12.26 1.53
CA GLU A 138 29.36 -12.59 1.70
C GLU A 138 30.30 -11.55 1.07
N GLY A 139 29.91 -11.01 -0.10
CA GLY A 139 30.69 -9.98 -0.79
C GLY A 139 30.51 -8.55 -0.23
N ASN A 140 29.57 -8.34 0.69
CA ASN A 140 29.23 -7.00 1.19
C ASN A 140 29.07 -6.96 2.73
N LYS A 141 29.75 -7.82 3.47
CA LYS A 141 29.64 -7.93 4.94
C LYS A 141 29.82 -6.62 5.68
N ASP A 142 30.66 -5.75 5.17
CA ASP A 142 30.95 -4.45 5.77
C ASP A 142 29.75 -3.49 5.76
N GLN A 143 28.78 -3.73 4.88
CA GLN A 143 27.53 -2.96 4.80
C GLN A 143 26.48 -3.43 5.82
N PHE A 144 26.67 -4.63 6.41
CA PHE A 144 25.74 -5.24 7.35
C PHE A 144 26.26 -5.19 8.79
N GLN A 145 26.56 -3.98 9.27
CA GLN A 145 26.93 -3.77 10.66
C GLN A 145 25.68 -3.60 11.52
N LEU A 146 25.65 -4.24 12.68
CA LEU A 146 24.56 -4.07 13.63
C LEU A 146 24.58 -2.66 14.24
N GLU A 147 23.49 -1.95 14.14
CA GLU A 147 23.32 -0.64 14.80
C GLU A 147 23.15 -0.79 16.30
N SER A 148 22.45 -1.84 16.74
CA SER A 148 22.19 -2.14 18.16
C SER A 148 22.35 -3.64 18.43
N THR A 149 22.30 -4.01 19.71
CA THR A 149 22.38 -5.42 20.13
C THR A 149 21.14 -6.18 19.63
N ILE A 150 21.37 -7.37 19.07
CA ILE A 150 20.32 -8.31 18.68
C ILE A 150 20.44 -9.60 19.47
N LEU A 151 19.32 -10.31 19.62
CA LEU A 151 19.29 -11.59 20.32
C LEU A 151 18.29 -12.56 19.70
N LYS A 152 18.60 -13.86 19.81
CA LYS A 152 17.60 -14.92 19.70
C LYS A 152 17.08 -15.22 21.09
N CYS A 153 15.78 -15.20 21.28
CA CYS A 153 15.17 -15.51 22.57
C CYS A 153 13.81 -16.16 22.44
N ILE A 154 13.42 -16.84 23.49
CA ILE A 154 12.04 -17.28 23.71
C ILE A 154 11.46 -16.53 24.91
N LEU A 155 10.19 -16.18 24.84
CA LEU A 155 9.47 -15.40 25.82
C LEU A 155 8.03 -15.90 25.97
N LEU A 156 7.58 -16.04 27.22
CA LEU A 156 6.18 -16.26 27.56
C LEU A 156 5.72 -15.19 28.55
N LYS A 157 4.56 -14.60 28.29
CA LYS A 157 3.82 -13.72 29.22
C LYS A 157 2.54 -14.42 29.62
N LEU A 158 2.38 -14.78 30.88
CA LEU A 158 1.29 -15.57 31.40
C LEU A 158 0.46 -14.78 32.42
N PRO A 159 -0.87 -14.82 32.34
CA PRO A 159 -1.73 -14.25 33.38
C PRO A 159 -1.63 -15.07 34.65
N PRO A 160 -1.96 -14.51 35.83
CA PRO A 160 -1.85 -15.20 37.13
C PRO A 160 -2.63 -16.52 37.21
N LYS A 161 -3.73 -16.64 36.45
CA LYS A 161 -4.59 -17.84 36.39
C LYS A 161 -3.99 -19.02 35.65
N ALA A 162 -2.88 -18.84 34.93
CA ALA A 162 -2.26 -19.93 34.18
C ALA A 162 -1.62 -20.95 35.08
N PRO A 163 -1.74 -22.29 34.81
CA PRO A 163 -1.19 -23.37 35.66
C PRO A 163 0.33 -23.33 35.74
N GLN A 164 0.86 -22.86 36.89
CA GLN A 164 2.31 -22.61 37.06
C GLN A 164 3.16 -23.89 37.09
N GLY A 165 2.64 -24.97 37.70
CA GLY A 165 3.39 -26.25 37.81
C GLY A 165 3.66 -26.85 36.43
N GLU A 166 2.69 -26.74 35.54
CA GLU A 166 2.82 -27.29 34.19
C GLU A 166 3.82 -26.48 33.33
N VAL A 167 3.72 -25.13 33.31
CA VAL A 167 4.66 -24.31 32.56
C VAL A 167 6.10 -24.47 33.08
N ASN A 168 6.32 -24.52 34.38
CA ASN A 168 7.66 -24.73 34.96
C ASN A 168 8.27 -26.05 34.46
N LYS A 169 7.48 -27.14 34.50
CA LYS A 169 7.93 -28.44 34.01
C LYS A 169 8.30 -28.39 32.51
N LEU A 170 7.47 -27.77 31.68
CA LEU A 170 7.70 -27.67 30.27
C LEU A 170 8.82 -26.67 29.89
N TRP A 171 8.90 -25.54 30.60
CA TRP A 171 9.90 -24.51 30.33
C TRP A 171 11.34 -24.98 30.61
N TYR A 172 11.52 -25.70 31.72
CA TYR A 172 12.84 -26.20 32.12
C TYR A 172 13.16 -27.60 31.57
N SER A 173 12.21 -28.21 30.81
CA SER A 173 12.49 -29.49 30.16
C SER A 173 13.58 -29.37 29.10
N ARG A 174 14.50 -30.32 29.11
CA ARG A 174 15.52 -30.50 28.07
C ARG A 174 15.11 -31.48 26.99
N ASN A 175 13.94 -32.10 27.13
CA ASN A 175 13.44 -33.06 26.16
C ASN A 175 12.80 -32.32 24.95
N PRO A 176 13.31 -32.51 23.73
CA PRO A 176 12.71 -31.88 22.52
C PRO A 176 11.22 -32.19 22.32
N ALA A 177 10.76 -33.38 22.78
CA ALA A 177 9.36 -33.78 22.71
C ALA A 177 8.40 -32.92 23.57
N ASP A 178 8.92 -32.13 24.49
CA ASP A 178 8.09 -31.21 25.29
C ASP A 178 7.92 -29.84 24.66
N GLN A 179 8.65 -29.52 23.60
CA GLN A 179 8.53 -28.24 22.90
C GLN A 179 7.12 -28.06 22.22
N PRO A 180 6.54 -29.06 21.53
CA PRO A 180 5.16 -29.00 21.06
C PRO A 180 4.16 -28.82 22.21
N LYS A 181 4.39 -29.46 23.37
CA LYS A 181 3.54 -29.31 24.57
C LYS A 181 3.60 -27.89 25.13
N LEU A 182 4.79 -27.29 25.18
CA LEU A 182 4.96 -25.89 25.58
C LEU A 182 4.25 -24.95 24.63
N THR A 183 4.30 -25.24 23.32
CA THR A 183 3.60 -24.45 22.30
C THR A 183 2.07 -24.58 22.48
N ALA A 184 1.55 -25.79 22.74
CA ALA A 184 0.13 -26.01 23.00
C ALA A 184 -0.32 -25.30 24.29
N TYR A 185 0.47 -25.41 25.37
CA TYR A 185 0.24 -24.69 26.60
C TYR A 185 0.18 -23.16 26.38
N ALA A 186 1.16 -22.63 25.63
CA ALA A 186 1.22 -21.20 25.34
C ALA A 186 0.00 -20.71 24.53
N LYS A 187 -0.45 -21.49 23.55
CA LYS A 187 -1.69 -21.18 22.81
C LYS A 187 -2.94 -21.09 23.69
N GLN A 188 -2.99 -21.89 24.75
CA GLN A 188 -4.14 -21.93 25.65
C GLN A 188 -4.10 -20.83 26.72
N TRP A 189 -2.92 -20.54 27.28
CA TRP A 189 -2.80 -19.75 28.50
C TRP A 189 -2.05 -18.44 28.33
N ALA A 190 -1.17 -18.29 27.34
CA ALA A 190 -0.29 -17.14 27.27
C ALA A 190 -1.04 -15.91 26.73
N ALA A 191 -0.84 -14.78 27.38
CA ALA A 191 -1.18 -13.48 26.84
C ALA A 191 -0.26 -13.10 25.66
N MET A 192 1.01 -13.61 25.70
CA MET A 192 1.96 -13.49 24.61
C MET A 192 2.95 -14.65 24.65
N ALA A 193 3.31 -15.17 23.47
CA ALA A 193 4.28 -16.24 23.34
C ALA A 193 5.18 -15.99 22.11
N MET A 194 6.48 -16.00 22.35
CA MET A 194 7.52 -15.96 21.34
C MET A 194 8.38 -17.20 21.55
N LEU A 195 8.15 -18.27 20.79
CA LEU A 195 8.79 -19.56 21.00
C LEU A 195 9.73 -19.99 19.85
N ASN A 196 9.88 -19.13 18.83
CA ASN A 196 10.82 -19.37 17.74
C ASN A 196 12.25 -19.13 18.23
N ARG A 197 13.02 -20.20 18.32
CA ARG A 197 14.40 -20.18 18.83
C ARG A 197 15.42 -19.63 17.85
N GLU A 198 15.09 -19.60 16.56
CA GLU A 198 16.02 -19.21 15.49
C GLU A 198 15.83 -17.77 15.03
N LYS A 199 14.75 -17.12 15.45
CA LYS A 199 14.45 -15.75 15.04
C LYS A 199 15.24 -14.73 15.84
N TRP A 200 15.91 -13.83 15.14
CA TRP A 200 16.58 -12.67 15.69
C TRP A 200 15.61 -11.53 15.96
N TYR A 201 15.83 -10.82 17.06
CA TYR A 201 15.07 -9.63 17.48
C TYR A 201 16.04 -8.55 17.92
N LYS A 202 15.66 -7.29 17.81
CA LYS A 202 16.38 -6.21 18.49
C LYS A 202 16.22 -6.35 19.99
N LEU A 203 17.27 -6.07 20.75
CA LEU A 203 17.21 -6.13 22.21
C LEU A 203 16.14 -5.20 22.77
N GLU A 204 16.01 -4.00 22.19
CA GLU A 204 15.05 -2.98 22.61
C GLU A 204 13.60 -3.48 22.50
N ASP A 205 13.29 -4.21 21.41
CA ASP A 205 11.94 -4.77 21.19
C ASP A 205 11.60 -5.81 22.27
N ILE A 206 12.54 -6.66 22.64
CA ILE A 206 12.34 -7.66 23.69
C ILE A 206 12.32 -7.02 25.07
N ALA A 207 13.18 -6.06 25.33
CA ALA A 207 13.22 -5.33 26.60
C ALA A 207 11.92 -4.57 26.89
N ALA A 208 11.26 -4.05 25.84
CA ALA A 208 9.97 -3.38 25.95
C ALA A 208 8.82 -4.33 26.34
N LEU A 209 8.96 -5.63 26.08
CA LEU A 209 7.98 -6.67 26.43
C LEU A 209 8.13 -7.20 27.85
N LEU A 210 9.23 -6.90 28.51
CA LEU A 210 9.59 -7.35 29.85
C LEU A 210 9.47 -6.20 30.86
N PRO A 211 9.35 -6.49 32.16
CA PRO A 211 9.49 -5.49 33.21
C PRO A 211 10.78 -4.68 33.04
N LYS A 212 10.70 -3.36 33.24
CA LYS A 212 11.79 -2.42 32.99
C LYS A 212 13.10 -2.85 33.71
N GLY A 213 14.21 -2.78 32.96
CA GLY A 213 15.54 -3.13 33.47
C GLY A 213 15.83 -4.65 33.52
N THR A 214 14.95 -5.51 33.03
CA THR A 214 15.17 -6.97 32.98
C THR A 214 16.33 -7.32 32.06
N LEU A 215 16.27 -6.83 30.81
CA LEU A 215 17.33 -7.00 29.81
C LEU A 215 17.81 -5.63 29.34
N THR A 216 19.11 -5.45 29.31
CA THR A 216 19.81 -4.26 28.80
C THR A 216 21.06 -4.69 28.02
N SER A 217 21.66 -3.77 27.27
CA SER A 217 22.91 -4.04 26.53
C SER A 217 24.06 -4.54 27.46
N GLU A 218 24.08 -4.07 28.71
CA GLU A 218 25.11 -4.42 29.68
C GLU A 218 24.89 -5.82 30.28
N ASN A 219 23.60 -6.25 30.44
CA ASN A 219 23.28 -7.45 31.18
C ASN A 219 22.81 -8.64 30.31
N VAL A 220 22.50 -8.46 29.02
CA VAL A 220 21.97 -9.51 28.14
C VAL A 220 22.91 -10.72 28.03
N SER A 221 24.21 -10.52 28.15
CA SER A 221 25.21 -11.60 28.11
C SER A 221 25.27 -12.41 29.42
N SER A 222 24.94 -11.82 30.57
CA SER A 222 24.96 -12.45 31.88
C SER A 222 23.58 -12.96 32.33
N ARG A 223 22.51 -12.24 32.02
CA ARG A 223 21.11 -12.59 32.38
C ARG A 223 20.43 -13.35 31.27
N ARG A 224 20.90 -14.58 31.01
CA ARG A 224 20.38 -15.35 29.86
C ARG A 224 19.02 -15.99 30.09
N GLU A 225 18.58 -16.15 31.32
CA GLU A 225 17.30 -16.78 31.62
C GLU A 225 16.74 -16.21 32.93
N GLY A 226 15.40 -16.13 32.99
CA GLY A 226 14.73 -15.67 34.18
C GLY A 226 13.23 -15.85 34.17
N THR A 227 12.66 -15.80 35.36
CA THR A 227 11.23 -15.73 35.61
C THR A 227 10.98 -14.51 36.47
N LEU A 228 10.02 -13.66 36.07
CA LEU A 228 9.70 -12.40 36.70
C LEU A 228 8.17 -12.27 36.85
N SER A 229 7.72 -11.38 37.74
CA SER A 229 6.32 -11.01 37.88
C SER A 229 6.23 -9.50 38.08
N ASP A 230 5.26 -8.86 37.48
CA ASP A 230 4.91 -7.45 37.72
C ASP A 230 3.60 -7.27 38.49
N GLY A 231 3.03 -8.37 38.99
CA GLY A 231 1.73 -8.40 39.64
C GLY A 231 0.58 -8.82 38.71
N ASP A 232 0.52 -8.31 37.52
CA ASP A 232 -0.49 -8.63 36.53
C ASP A 232 -0.16 -9.84 35.68
N TYR A 233 1.16 -10.06 35.43
CA TYR A 233 1.65 -11.14 34.61
C TYR A 233 2.91 -11.78 35.16
N ARG A 234 3.13 -13.02 34.73
CA ARG A 234 4.38 -13.74 34.94
C ARG A 234 5.09 -13.91 33.61
N TYR A 235 6.38 -13.60 33.60
CA TYR A 235 7.24 -13.62 32.42
C TYR A 235 8.28 -14.74 32.59
N TYR A 236 8.45 -15.52 31.52
CA TYR A 236 9.52 -16.48 31.36
C TYR A 236 10.33 -16.07 30.14
N TYR A 237 11.59 -15.83 30.26
CA TYR A 237 12.44 -15.52 29.12
C TYR A 237 13.71 -16.35 29.14
N ARG A 238 14.23 -16.63 27.94
CA ARG A 238 15.54 -17.28 27.76
C ARG A 238 16.22 -16.73 26.54
N VAL A 239 17.37 -16.09 26.69
CA VAL A 239 18.27 -15.63 25.64
C VAL A 239 19.11 -16.84 25.18
N ILE A 240 18.98 -17.18 23.90
CA ILE A 240 19.70 -18.30 23.28
C ILE A 240 21.05 -17.83 22.79
N GLU A 241 21.04 -16.71 22.07
CA GLU A 241 22.21 -16.08 21.47
C GLU A 241 22.06 -14.57 21.53
N ALA A 242 23.15 -13.83 21.68
CA ALA A 242 23.15 -12.37 21.61
C ALA A 242 24.40 -11.89 20.87
N MET A 243 24.23 -10.88 20.03
CA MET A 243 25.31 -10.21 19.30
C MET A 243 25.25 -8.72 19.59
N GLN A 244 26.38 -8.15 19.94
CA GLN A 244 26.48 -6.73 20.28
C GLN A 244 26.45 -5.85 19.03
N GLY A 245 25.98 -4.63 19.18
CA GLY A 245 26.09 -3.60 18.14
C GLY A 245 27.53 -3.41 17.64
N LYS A 246 27.67 -2.94 16.42
CA LYS A 246 28.94 -2.79 15.69
C LYS A 246 29.60 -4.09 15.25
N SER A 247 29.04 -5.24 15.53
CA SER A 247 29.47 -6.51 14.92
C SER A 247 28.77 -6.72 13.58
N THR A 248 29.34 -7.57 12.71
CA THR A 248 28.67 -7.96 11.44
C THR A 248 27.40 -8.74 11.76
N ALA A 249 26.29 -8.30 11.22
CA ALA A 249 25.01 -8.95 11.41
C ALA A 249 24.99 -10.36 10.80
N PRO A 250 24.40 -11.37 11.46
CA PRO A 250 24.31 -12.71 10.89
C PRO A 250 23.41 -12.73 9.67
N PHE A 251 23.70 -13.61 8.71
CA PHE A 251 22.97 -13.75 7.46
C PHE A 251 21.46 -13.83 7.64
N ASP A 252 21.00 -14.66 8.58
CA ASP A 252 19.56 -14.88 8.81
C ASP A 252 18.83 -13.62 9.32
N TYR A 253 19.54 -12.71 9.98
CA TYR A 253 18.99 -11.43 10.41
C TYR A 253 18.81 -10.45 9.25
N VAL A 254 19.78 -10.40 8.34
CA VAL A 254 19.81 -9.43 7.24
C VAL A 254 19.31 -9.98 5.90
N ARG A 255 18.93 -11.26 5.84
CA ARG A 255 18.52 -11.94 4.59
C ARG A 255 17.46 -11.16 3.81
N GLU A 256 16.40 -10.69 4.48
CA GLU A 256 15.34 -9.92 3.83
C GLU A 256 15.84 -8.55 3.37
N GLN A 257 16.68 -7.91 4.15
CA GLN A 257 17.30 -6.63 3.79
C GLN A 257 18.19 -6.79 2.57
N ALA A 258 19.07 -7.80 2.55
CA ALA A 258 19.94 -8.10 1.43
C ALA A 258 19.12 -8.40 0.15
N SER A 259 18.04 -9.18 0.26
CA SER A 259 17.13 -9.45 -0.87
C SER A 259 16.50 -8.17 -1.42
N LYS A 260 16.04 -7.26 -0.55
CA LYS A 260 15.48 -5.96 -0.96
C LYS A 260 16.52 -5.08 -1.66
N ILE A 261 17.77 -5.10 -1.21
CA ILE A 261 18.87 -4.35 -1.85
C ILE A 261 19.15 -4.91 -3.25
N ILE A 262 19.18 -6.24 -3.41
CA ILE A 262 19.35 -6.88 -4.72
C ILE A 262 18.22 -6.47 -5.67
N LEU A 263 16.97 -6.57 -5.23
CA LEU A 263 15.81 -6.16 -6.04
C LEU A 263 15.85 -4.68 -6.42
N HIS A 264 16.21 -3.82 -5.47
CA HIS A 264 16.36 -2.39 -5.76
C HIS A 264 17.44 -2.12 -6.81
N ARG A 265 18.59 -2.79 -6.70
CA ARG A 265 19.67 -2.69 -7.70
C ARG A 265 19.22 -3.18 -9.06
N ARG A 266 18.55 -4.35 -9.14
CA ARG A 266 17.98 -4.86 -10.41
C ARG A 266 16.98 -3.89 -11.03
N LYS A 267 16.13 -3.26 -10.21
CA LYS A 267 15.18 -2.25 -10.66
C LYS A 267 15.89 -1.06 -11.32
N GLN A 268 16.91 -0.53 -10.67
CA GLN A 268 17.70 0.57 -11.22
C GLN A 268 18.41 0.19 -12.53
N GLU A 269 19.10 -0.94 -12.55
CA GLU A 269 19.79 -1.44 -13.75
C GLU A 269 18.81 -1.71 -14.91
N LEU A 270 17.60 -2.20 -14.62
CA LEU A 270 16.56 -2.40 -15.64
C LEU A 270 16.16 -1.07 -16.26
N LEU A 271 15.86 -0.06 -15.43
CA LEU A 271 15.46 1.25 -15.91
C LEU A 271 16.57 1.95 -16.69
N ASP A 272 17.81 1.87 -16.22
CA ASP A 272 18.96 2.48 -16.90
C ASP A 272 19.20 1.84 -18.27
N ARG A 273 19.20 0.51 -18.34
CA ARG A 273 19.32 -0.21 -19.63
C ARG A 273 18.16 0.12 -20.57
N TRP A 274 16.93 0.25 -20.02
CA TRP A 274 15.78 0.60 -20.84
C TRP A 274 15.87 2.02 -21.39
N LYS A 275 16.26 2.99 -20.56
CA LYS A 275 16.49 4.40 -20.97
C LYS A 275 17.56 4.50 -22.03
N GLU A 276 18.67 3.80 -21.84
CA GLU A 276 19.75 3.77 -22.83
C GLU A 276 19.31 3.13 -24.15
N SER A 277 18.59 2.01 -24.09
CA SER A 277 18.02 1.36 -25.27
C SER A 277 17.07 2.28 -26.05
N LEU A 278 16.22 3.04 -25.33
CA LEU A 278 15.32 4.02 -25.92
C LEU A 278 16.11 5.15 -26.58
N TYR A 279 17.11 5.70 -25.88
CA TYR A 279 17.98 6.75 -26.42
C TYR A 279 18.65 6.30 -27.73
N GLN A 280 19.30 5.15 -27.74
CA GLN A 280 19.98 4.59 -28.91
C GLN A 280 19.01 4.33 -30.08
N LYS A 281 17.80 3.87 -29.78
CA LYS A 281 16.74 3.66 -30.78
C LYS A 281 16.31 4.97 -31.45
N GLU A 282 16.08 6.02 -30.66
CA GLU A 282 15.61 7.30 -31.18
C GLU A 282 16.74 8.11 -31.84
N LEU A 283 17.98 7.91 -31.42
CA LEU A 283 19.18 8.44 -32.10
C LEU A 283 19.30 7.88 -33.52
N ARG A 284 19.16 6.54 -33.71
CA ARG A 284 19.16 5.90 -35.03
C ARG A 284 18.01 6.33 -35.93
N ARG A 285 16.91 6.84 -35.35
CA ARG A 285 15.74 7.36 -36.09
C ARG A 285 15.85 8.85 -36.39
N GLU A 286 16.97 9.47 -36.03
CA GLU A 286 17.20 10.92 -36.20
C GLU A 286 16.16 11.81 -35.49
N ASN A 287 15.50 11.28 -34.46
CA ASN A 287 14.54 12.03 -33.63
C ASN A 287 15.21 12.91 -32.57
N ILE A 288 16.53 12.74 -32.37
CA ILE A 288 17.31 13.49 -31.39
C ILE A 288 18.22 14.47 -32.15
N LYS A 289 18.07 15.77 -31.86
CA LYS A 289 18.95 16.83 -32.34
C LYS A 289 19.54 17.55 -31.14
N VAL A 290 20.83 17.53 -31.00
CA VAL A 290 21.57 18.28 -29.97
C VAL A 290 22.26 19.46 -30.67
N ASN A 291 21.77 20.66 -30.37
CA ASN A 291 22.46 21.88 -30.82
C ASN A 291 23.39 22.29 -29.68
N GLN A 292 24.70 22.26 -29.95
CA GLN A 292 25.77 22.73 -29.06
C GLN A 292 25.94 24.23 -29.18
#